data_c5ee67ad6082d4feab6313f0d2a4dd50
#
_entry.id   c5ee67ad6082d4feab6313f0d2a4dd50
#
_cell.length_a   1.000
_cell.length_b   1.000
_cell.length_c   1.000
_cell.angle_alpha   90.00
_cell.angle_beta   90.00
_cell.angle_gamma   90.00
#
_symmetry.space_group_name_H-M   'P 1'
#
loop_
_entity.id
_entity.type
_entity.pdbx_description
1 polymer ?
#
loop_
_entity_poly.entity_id
_entity_poly.type
_entity_poly.pdbx_seq_one_letter_code
_entity_poly.pdbx_strand_id
1 'polypeptide(L)'
;MSTVSGGQVPTDTRFKIVSRERLRGTAARWRRFGEPVPAGGSRHADGTPDYGIFGPGSVVWEVLLHPATIVFQYAFQGLLQSTYKPVVAGIRDRDPLSRNARQGTITFFDIFERGQRNSGMHAPMWLGDTETARRMAKHLHNIHRKVAGEVIDVGRPELGGYAASEPRDAMWAALTEMHSMLWLYESFAFRDGGLPHRLTPDRRDQFMAESAAYCRLVGAPEDEIPTTMAELSALYDKYHDLFGASETLTIYPDTGDDFAKLLADGMRKNFHRSQLPALINAIVLDHGLFRQLALGGSSGRTRRSAGLGPARAGLAVAGTKLSLPLIWLLQRGPFERHYMRLMWGPDGVRLIESARRLQRASSA
;
A
#
# COMPACT_ATOMS: atom_id res chain seq x y z
N MET A 1 -1.76 24.76 35.64
CA MET A 1 -2.19 25.41 34.40
C MET A 1 -0.94 25.66 33.57
N SER A 2 -0.60 24.74 32.72
CA SER A 2 0.51 24.89 31.75
C SER A 2 -0.08 25.37 30.44
N THR A 3 0.24 26.58 30.05
CA THR A 3 -0.12 27.17 28.76
C THR A 3 0.59 26.39 27.67
N VAL A 4 -0.18 25.68 26.88
CA VAL A 4 0.29 25.08 25.62
C VAL A 4 0.74 26.24 24.71
N SER A 5 2.05 26.35 24.50
CA SER A 5 2.60 27.32 23.57
C SER A 5 2.08 27.01 22.19
N GLY A 6 1.24 27.88 21.64
CA GLY A 6 0.81 27.81 20.26
C GLY A 6 2.04 27.79 19.36
N GLY A 7 2.29 26.64 18.73
CA GLY A 7 3.38 26.49 17.80
C GLY A 7 3.26 27.55 16.71
N GLN A 8 4.19 28.48 16.63
CA GLN A 8 4.26 29.46 15.56
C GLN A 8 4.38 28.70 14.25
N VAL A 9 3.39 28.91 13.36
CA VAL A 9 3.45 28.44 11.98
C VAL A 9 4.73 28.97 11.36
N PRO A 10 5.60 28.12 10.80
CA PRO A 10 6.83 28.59 10.19
C PRO A 10 6.54 29.72 9.19
N THR A 11 7.21 30.85 9.34
CA THR A 11 7.12 31.99 8.41
C THR A 11 7.66 31.64 7.02
N ASP A 12 8.44 30.58 6.93
CA ASP A 12 8.97 30.04 5.67
C ASP A 12 7.90 29.26 4.91
N THR A 13 7.33 29.88 3.88
CA THR A 13 6.34 29.26 2.99
C THR A 13 6.93 28.48 1.82
N ARG A 14 8.26 28.36 1.73
CA ARG A 14 8.93 27.61 0.63
C ARG A 14 8.54 26.13 0.61
N PHE A 15 8.17 25.56 1.75
CA PHE A 15 7.66 24.18 1.82
C PHE A 15 6.37 23.96 1.01
N LYS A 16 5.59 24.99 0.75
CA LYS A 16 4.34 24.93 -0.04
C LYS A 16 4.60 24.77 -1.54
N ILE A 17 5.78 25.18 -2.00
CA ILE A 17 6.13 25.18 -3.43
C ILE A 17 6.76 23.83 -3.78
N VAL A 18 6.20 23.18 -4.81
CA VAL A 18 6.66 21.88 -5.29
C VAL A 18 7.23 22.00 -6.69
N SER A 19 8.49 21.63 -6.86
CA SER A 19 9.14 21.60 -8.17
C SER A 19 8.69 20.40 -9.00
N ARG A 20 8.84 20.49 -10.33
CA ARG A 20 8.56 19.37 -11.25
C ARG A 20 9.45 18.14 -10.93
N GLU A 21 10.66 18.38 -10.49
CA GLU A 21 11.59 17.32 -10.09
C GLU A 21 11.06 16.56 -8.86
N ARG A 22 10.61 17.28 -7.83
CA ARG A 22 9.99 16.66 -6.65
C ARG A 22 8.75 15.83 -7.01
N LEU A 23 7.89 16.33 -7.91
CA LEU A 23 6.71 15.59 -8.37
C LEU A 23 7.07 14.27 -9.05
N ARG A 24 8.16 14.22 -9.81
CA ARG A 24 8.62 12.99 -10.50
C ARG A 24 9.29 11.99 -9.56
N GLY A 25 9.54 12.37 -8.32
CA GLY A 25 10.39 11.61 -7.40
C GLY A 25 11.84 11.57 -7.89
N THR A 26 12.80 11.52 -6.99
CA THR A 26 14.21 11.38 -7.36
C THR A 26 14.62 9.92 -7.33
N ALA A 27 15.33 9.42 -8.34
CA ALA A 27 16.00 8.11 -8.32
C ALA A 27 16.91 7.94 -7.08
N ALA A 28 17.45 9.05 -6.56
CA ALA A 28 18.29 9.07 -5.35
C ALA A 28 17.57 8.57 -4.08
N ARG A 29 16.23 8.50 -4.06
CA ARG A 29 15.47 8.08 -2.86
C ARG A 29 15.85 6.68 -2.37
N TRP A 30 16.04 5.75 -3.29
CA TRP A 30 16.38 4.35 -2.99
C TRP A 30 17.88 4.07 -3.07
N ARG A 31 18.63 4.85 -3.83
CA ARG A 31 20.06 4.65 -4.06
C ARG A 31 20.94 4.85 -2.81
N ARG A 32 20.46 5.57 -1.81
CA ARG A 32 21.15 5.65 -0.50
C ARG A 32 21.23 4.28 0.21
N PHE A 33 20.40 3.31 -0.21
CA PHE A 33 20.42 1.93 0.30
C PHE A 33 21.07 0.96 -0.70
N GLY A 34 21.75 1.47 -1.70
CA GLY A 34 22.30 0.73 -2.83
C GLY A 34 21.34 0.70 -4.02
N GLU A 35 21.89 0.60 -5.20
CA GLU A 35 21.11 0.45 -6.43
C GLU A 35 20.39 -0.91 -6.41
N PRO A 36 19.08 -0.97 -6.66
CA PRO A 36 18.37 -2.23 -6.69
C PRO A 36 18.76 -3.04 -7.93
N VAL A 37 19.12 -4.29 -7.72
CA VAL A 37 19.39 -5.27 -8.77
C VAL A 37 18.07 -5.96 -9.12
N PRO A 38 17.65 -5.98 -10.40
CA PRO A 38 16.43 -6.69 -10.81
C PRO A 38 16.57 -8.20 -10.59
N ALA A 39 15.46 -8.87 -10.38
CA ALA A 39 15.39 -10.32 -10.38
C ALA A 39 16.06 -10.90 -11.64
N GLY A 40 16.88 -11.94 -11.49
CA GLY A 40 17.71 -12.51 -12.55
C GLY A 40 18.95 -11.68 -12.92
N GLY A 41 19.16 -10.52 -12.28
CA GLY A 41 20.34 -9.67 -12.49
C GLY A 41 21.58 -10.13 -11.76
N SER A 42 21.44 -10.99 -10.75
CA SER A 42 22.51 -11.68 -10.04
C SER A 42 22.34 -13.20 -10.12
N ARG A 43 23.28 -13.96 -9.54
CA ARG A 43 23.26 -15.42 -9.54
C ARG A 43 23.53 -15.96 -8.15
N HIS A 44 22.95 -17.11 -7.84
CA HIS A 44 23.29 -17.91 -6.66
C HIS A 44 24.69 -18.53 -6.81
N ALA A 45 25.21 -19.08 -5.71
CA ALA A 45 26.54 -19.73 -5.69
C ALA A 45 26.66 -20.94 -6.66
N ASP A 46 25.54 -21.58 -6.97
CA ASP A 46 25.43 -22.68 -7.94
C ASP A 46 25.33 -22.21 -9.40
N GLY A 47 25.39 -20.91 -9.63
CA GLY A 47 25.30 -20.29 -10.96
C GLY A 47 23.87 -20.10 -11.48
N THR A 48 22.83 -20.52 -10.77
CA THR A 48 21.44 -20.28 -11.17
C THR A 48 21.06 -18.80 -11.01
N PRO A 49 20.17 -18.24 -11.86
CA PRO A 49 19.71 -16.86 -11.70
C PRO A 49 18.97 -16.65 -10.37
N ASP A 50 19.29 -15.57 -9.66
CA ASP A 50 18.59 -15.16 -8.46
C ASP A 50 17.36 -14.33 -8.81
N TYR A 51 16.19 -14.90 -8.67
CA TYR A 51 14.90 -14.23 -8.95
C TYR A 51 14.29 -13.53 -7.73
N GLY A 52 14.98 -13.47 -6.60
CA GLY A 52 14.47 -12.87 -5.37
C GLY A 52 13.49 -13.79 -4.64
N ILE A 53 12.48 -13.20 -3.99
CA ILE A 53 11.50 -13.95 -3.19
C ILE A 53 10.36 -14.58 -4.01
N PHE A 54 10.17 -14.08 -5.23
CA PHE A 54 9.22 -14.60 -6.20
C PHE A 54 10.01 -15.01 -7.45
N GLY A 55 9.34 -15.27 -8.56
CA GLY A 55 10.06 -15.58 -9.78
C GLY A 55 9.15 -15.70 -10.99
N PRO A 56 9.73 -15.83 -12.18
CA PRO A 56 8.96 -16.04 -13.39
C PRO A 56 8.15 -17.34 -13.29
N GLY A 57 6.88 -17.29 -13.75
CA GLY A 57 5.92 -18.39 -13.66
C GLY A 57 5.13 -18.42 -12.34
N SER A 58 5.49 -17.63 -11.32
CA SER A 58 4.69 -17.53 -10.10
C SER A 58 3.36 -16.83 -10.32
N VAL A 59 2.34 -17.24 -9.56
CA VAL A 59 1.03 -16.56 -9.53
C VAL A 59 1.16 -15.16 -8.93
N VAL A 60 2.05 -14.99 -7.98
CA VAL A 60 2.32 -13.67 -7.39
C VAL A 60 2.82 -12.71 -8.46
N TRP A 61 3.76 -13.08 -9.32
CA TRP A 61 4.20 -12.20 -10.39
C TRP A 61 3.12 -11.97 -11.46
N GLU A 62 2.28 -12.98 -11.76
CA GLU A 62 1.13 -12.78 -12.64
C GLU A 62 0.23 -11.65 -12.12
N VAL A 63 -0.05 -11.64 -10.82
CA VAL A 63 -0.87 -10.64 -10.15
C VAL A 63 -0.16 -9.29 -10.06
N LEU A 64 1.08 -9.25 -9.56
CA LEU A 64 1.79 -8.00 -9.28
C LEU A 64 2.23 -7.24 -10.54
N LEU A 65 2.53 -7.96 -11.63
CA LEU A 65 2.99 -7.36 -12.88
C LEU A 65 1.87 -6.95 -13.83
N HIS A 66 0.62 -7.29 -13.49
CA HIS A 66 -0.52 -6.90 -14.33
C HIS A 66 -0.73 -5.38 -14.32
N PRO A 67 -1.11 -4.76 -15.46
CA PRO A 67 -1.39 -3.32 -15.54
C PRO A 67 -2.39 -2.81 -14.50
N ALA A 68 -3.41 -3.61 -14.15
CA ALA A 68 -4.36 -3.27 -13.09
C ALA A 68 -3.64 -3.03 -11.77
N THR A 69 -2.73 -3.92 -11.37
CA THR A 69 -1.97 -3.81 -10.12
C THR A 69 -1.07 -2.57 -10.15
N ILE A 70 -0.40 -2.32 -11.26
CA ILE A 70 0.46 -1.14 -11.42
C ILE A 70 -0.30 0.17 -11.19
N VAL A 71 -1.56 0.24 -11.67
CA VAL A 71 -2.37 1.46 -11.59
C VAL A 71 -3.12 1.59 -10.26
N PHE A 72 -3.70 0.51 -9.75
CA PHE A 72 -4.66 0.60 -8.63
C PHE A 72 -4.11 0.09 -7.29
N GLN A 73 -2.86 -0.39 -7.24
CA GLN A 73 -2.24 -0.99 -6.05
C GLN A 73 -2.43 -0.11 -4.81
N TYR A 74 -2.08 1.16 -4.87
CA TYR A 74 -2.09 2.04 -3.71
C TYR A 74 -3.51 2.21 -3.11
N ALA A 75 -4.53 2.30 -3.97
CA ALA A 75 -5.92 2.44 -3.51
C ALA A 75 -6.46 1.16 -2.84
N PHE A 76 -6.17 -0.02 -3.40
CA PHE A 76 -6.60 -1.29 -2.82
C PHE A 76 -5.87 -1.62 -1.53
N GLN A 77 -4.56 -1.46 -1.52
CA GLN A 77 -3.74 -1.64 -0.33
C GLN A 77 -4.18 -0.66 0.77
N GLY A 78 -4.29 0.61 0.44
CA GLY A 78 -4.72 1.64 1.40
C GLY A 78 -6.12 1.40 1.95
N LEU A 79 -7.05 0.87 1.14
CA LEU A 79 -8.38 0.49 1.59
C LEU A 79 -8.31 -0.63 2.64
N LEU A 80 -7.61 -1.73 2.33
CA LEU A 80 -7.56 -2.87 3.25
C LEU A 80 -6.75 -2.54 4.50
N GLN A 81 -5.61 -1.88 4.36
CA GLN A 81 -4.79 -1.45 5.50
C GLN A 81 -5.53 -0.45 6.40
N SER A 82 -6.40 0.40 5.84
CA SER A 82 -7.21 1.32 6.66
C SER A 82 -8.30 0.63 7.48
N THR A 83 -8.54 -0.67 7.28
CA THR A 83 -9.41 -1.47 8.15
C THR A 83 -8.67 -2.16 9.28
N TYR A 84 -7.34 -2.24 9.22
CA TYR A 84 -6.50 -2.82 10.27
C TYR A 84 -6.10 -1.72 11.26
N LYS A 85 -6.72 -1.73 12.43
CA LYS A 85 -6.62 -0.68 13.46
C LYS A 85 -5.16 -0.33 13.84
N PRO A 86 -4.24 -1.30 14.04
CA PRO A 86 -2.84 -1.01 14.35
C PRO A 86 -2.14 -0.15 13.28
N VAL A 87 -2.37 -0.39 11.99
CA VAL A 87 -1.80 0.43 10.92
C VAL A 87 -2.32 1.87 10.98
N VAL A 88 -3.62 2.06 11.19
CA VAL A 88 -4.23 3.40 11.27
C VAL A 88 -3.71 4.16 12.48
N ALA A 89 -3.63 3.51 13.65
CA ALA A 89 -3.05 4.09 14.85
C ALA A 89 -1.57 4.46 14.64
N GLY A 90 -0.78 3.60 14.01
CA GLY A 90 0.61 3.87 13.67
C GLY A 90 0.78 5.07 12.73
N ILE A 91 -0.12 5.22 11.74
CA ILE A 91 -0.13 6.39 10.85
C ILE A 91 -0.46 7.65 11.65
N ARG A 92 -1.51 7.63 12.48
CA ARG A 92 -1.89 8.75 13.33
C ARG A 92 -0.74 9.21 14.23
N ASP A 93 -0.04 8.28 14.85
CA ASP A 93 0.94 8.60 15.90
C ASP A 93 2.36 8.86 15.37
N ARG A 94 2.78 8.18 14.30
CA ARG A 94 4.20 8.08 13.90
C ARG A 94 4.50 8.44 12.45
N ASP A 95 3.49 8.52 11.56
CA ASP A 95 3.75 8.86 10.17
C ASP A 95 4.20 10.33 10.03
N PRO A 96 5.10 10.65 9.09
CA PRO A 96 5.44 12.03 8.76
C PRO A 96 4.23 12.91 8.43
N LEU A 97 3.15 12.34 7.88
CA LEU A 97 1.90 13.08 7.62
C LEU A 97 1.30 13.62 8.91
N SER A 98 1.23 12.78 9.95
CA SER A 98 0.73 13.16 11.27
C SER A 98 1.58 14.30 11.87
N ARG A 99 2.89 14.13 11.86
CA ARG A 99 3.79 15.19 12.33
C ARG A 99 3.60 16.50 11.60
N ASN A 100 3.53 16.47 10.26
CA ASN A 100 3.33 17.68 9.45
C ASN A 100 1.94 18.29 9.70
N ALA A 101 0.90 17.47 9.91
CA ALA A 101 -0.44 17.93 10.26
C ALA A 101 -0.45 18.68 11.61
N ARG A 102 0.14 18.08 12.65
CA ARG A 102 0.27 18.69 13.98
C ARG A 102 1.09 19.99 13.98
N GLN A 103 2.10 20.07 13.11
CA GLN A 103 2.89 21.27 12.91
C GLN A 103 2.22 22.31 12.01
N GLY A 104 1.04 22.02 11.42
CA GLY A 104 0.36 22.89 10.49
C GLY A 104 1.07 23.11 9.16
N THR A 105 2.03 22.23 8.81
CA THR A 105 2.86 22.33 7.59
C THR A 105 2.45 21.33 6.50
N ILE A 106 1.48 20.46 6.76
CA ILE A 106 0.99 19.45 5.81
C ILE A 106 0.52 20.05 4.50
N THR A 107 0.86 19.42 3.39
CA THR A 107 0.50 19.80 2.02
C THR A 107 -0.09 18.64 1.24
N PHE A 108 -0.75 18.91 0.10
CA PHE A 108 -1.19 17.84 -0.82
C PHE A 108 -0.01 17.04 -1.37
N PHE A 109 1.16 17.66 -1.50
CA PHE A 109 2.35 16.96 -1.95
C PHE A 109 2.82 15.89 -0.94
N ASP A 110 2.65 16.10 0.36
CA ASP A 110 3.06 15.13 1.38
C ASP A 110 2.26 13.82 1.23
N ILE A 111 0.94 13.91 0.98
CA ILE A 111 0.09 12.74 0.72
C ILE A 111 0.56 12.00 -0.55
N PHE A 112 0.75 12.75 -1.63
CA PHE A 112 1.24 12.21 -2.89
C PHE A 112 2.61 11.52 -2.75
N GLU A 113 3.56 12.19 -2.10
CA GLU A 113 4.90 11.65 -1.82
C GLU A 113 4.86 10.40 -0.93
N ARG A 114 3.91 10.34 0.01
CA ARG A 114 3.68 9.15 0.84
C ARG A 114 3.28 7.95 -0.03
N GLY A 115 2.37 8.14 -1.00
CA GLY A 115 1.99 7.12 -1.98
C GLY A 115 3.16 6.67 -2.84
N GLN A 116 3.94 7.61 -3.39
CA GLN A 116 5.14 7.29 -4.16
C GLN A 116 6.17 6.48 -3.35
N ARG A 117 6.36 6.84 -2.08
CA ARG A 117 7.29 6.09 -1.20
C ARG A 117 6.81 4.67 -0.95
N ASN A 118 5.52 4.48 -0.78
CA ASN A 118 4.92 3.17 -0.57
C ASN A 118 5.15 2.27 -1.81
N SER A 119 4.68 2.69 -2.98
CA SER A 119 4.85 1.92 -4.23
C SER A 119 6.33 1.66 -4.55
N GLY A 120 7.18 2.70 -4.43
CA GLY A 120 8.62 2.58 -4.72
C GLY A 120 9.37 1.64 -3.78
N MET A 121 8.92 1.43 -2.54
CA MET A 121 9.56 0.50 -1.60
C MET A 121 9.20 -0.96 -1.91
N HIS A 122 8.00 -1.21 -2.40
CA HIS A 122 7.55 -2.57 -2.74
C HIS A 122 8.28 -3.14 -3.96
N ALA A 123 8.56 -2.33 -4.98
CA ALA A 123 9.20 -2.81 -6.20
C ALA A 123 10.51 -3.59 -5.95
N PRO A 124 11.51 -3.06 -5.21
CA PRO A 124 12.71 -3.83 -4.92
C PRO A 124 12.50 -5.05 -4.02
N MET A 125 11.50 -5.05 -3.13
CA MET A 125 11.19 -6.23 -2.31
C MET A 125 10.56 -7.36 -3.12
N TRP A 126 9.68 -7.02 -4.07
CA TRP A 126 8.92 -8.00 -4.85
C TRP A 126 9.60 -8.44 -6.15
N LEU A 127 10.43 -7.56 -6.74
CA LEU A 127 10.94 -7.68 -8.12
C LEU A 127 12.47 -7.53 -8.20
N GLY A 128 13.15 -7.39 -7.08
CA GLY A 128 14.60 -7.40 -6.98
C GLY A 128 15.16 -8.80 -6.77
N ASP A 129 16.49 -8.95 -6.86
CA ASP A 129 17.17 -10.16 -6.40
C ASP A 129 17.09 -10.31 -4.87
N THR A 130 17.48 -11.46 -4.35
CA THR A 130 17.38 -11.80 -2.92
C THR A 130 18.08 -10.77 -2.02
N GLU A 131 19.26 -10.30 -2.41
CA GLU A 131 20.01 -9.31 -1.63
C GLU A 131 19.31 -7.94 -1.63
N THR A 132 18.78 -7.50 -2.76
CA THR A 132 17.97 -6.28 -2.86
C THR A 132 16.73 -6.36 -1.98
N ALA A 133 15.99 -7.47 -2.05
CA ALA A 133 14.80 -7.69 -1.24
C ALA A 133 15.11 -7.64 0.26
N ARG A 134 16.14 -8.37 0.71
CA ARG A 134 16.57 -8.38 2.12
C ARG A 134 17.03 -7.03 2.62
N ARG A 135 17.79 -6.29 1.81
CA ARG A 135 18.27 -4.94 2.15
C ARG A 135 17.11 -3.96 2.35
N MET A 136 16.11 -4.02 1.49
CA MET A 136 14.92 -3.18 1.61
C MET A 136 14.04 -3.57 2.80
N ALA A 137 13.85 -4.86 3.06
CA ALA A 137 13.13 -5.34 4.23
C ALA A 137 13.83 -4.93 5.54
N LYS A 138 15.15 -5.03 5.61
CA LYS A 138 15.96 -4.54 6.75
C LYS A 138 15.77 -3.04 6.96
N HIS A 139 15.71 -2.26 5.87
CA HIS A 139 15.44 -0.82 5.98
C HIS A 139 14.04 -0.56 6.52
N LEU A 140 13.02 -1.25 6.01
CA LEU A 140 11.64 -1.15 6.49
C LEU A 140 11.55 -1.51 7.97
N HIS A 141 12.14 -2.63 8.39
CA HIS A 141 12.20 -3.03 9.79
C HIS A 141 12.83 -1.95 10.69
N ASN A 142 13.92 -1.31 10.26
CA ASN A 142 14.56 -0.23 11.01
C ASN A 142 13.66 1.01 11.19
N ILE A 143 12.79 1.31 10.21
CA ILE A 143 11.77 2.35 10.34
C ILE A 143 10.70 1.88 11.34
N HIS A 144 10.21 0.65 11.19
CA HIS A 144 9.11 0.09 11.95
C HIS A 144 9.43 -0.08 13.45
N ARG A 145 10.69 -0.33 13.84
CA ARG A 145 11.10 -0.38 15.26
C ARG A 145 10.76 0.89 16.07
N LYS A 146 10.50 2.00 15.40
CA LYS A 146 10.12 3.28 16.01
C LYS A 146 8.61 3.53 15.99
N VAL A 147 7.84 2.59 15.45
CA VAL A 147 6.39 2.72 15.24
C VAL A 147 5.69 1.78 16.20
N ALA A 148 5.39 2.29 17.39
CA ALA A 148 4.66 1.57 18.42
C ALA A 148 3.78 2.53 19.23
N GLY A 149 2.70 2.02 19.81
CA GLY A 149 1.74 2.78 20.62
C GLY A 149 0.52 1.96 21.00
N GLU A 150 -0.53 2.65 21.43
CA GLU A 150 -1.77 2.05 21.95
C GLU A 150 -2.88 2.07 20.90
N VAL A 151 -3.73 1.02 20.94
CA VAL A 151 -5.01 0.94 20.22
C VAL A 151 -6.09 0.73 21.28
N ILE A 152 -6.92 1.75 21.52
CA ILE A 152 -7.80 1.82 22.70
C ILE A 152 -9.17 1.16 22.51
N ASP A 153 -9.59 0.85 21.31
CA ASP A 153 -10.93 0.32 21.02
C ASP A 153 -10.92 -1.11 20.47
N VAL A 154 -10.05 -1.93 21.02
CA VAL A 154 -10.01 -3.37 20.74
C VAL A 154 -10.82 -4.08 21.82
N GLY A 155 -11.77 -4.94 21.43
CA GLY A 155 -12.64 -5.67 22.36
C GLY A 155 -11.90 -6.65 23.27
N ARG A 156 -10.65 -7.00 22.95
CA ARG A 156 -9.76 -7.87 23.72
C ARG A 156 -8.50 -7.10 24.11
N PRO A 157 -8.32 -6.77 25.41
CA PRO A 157 -7.18 -5.95 25.87
C PRO A 157 -5.80 -6.51 25.49
N GLU A 158 -5.67 -7.85 25.45
CA GLU A 158 -4.43 -8.52 25.06
C GLU A 158 -4.03 -8.30 23.60
N LEU A 159 -4.96 -7.86 22.75
CA LEU A 159 -4.70 -7.46 21.37
C LEU A 159 -4.45 -5.96 21.23
N GLY A 160 -4.70 -5.18 22.26
CA GLY A 160 -4.47 -3.73 22.28
C GLY A 160 -3.00 -3.38 22.06
N GLY A 161 -2.75 -2.17 21.61
CA GLY A 161 -1.42 -1.75 21.25
C GLY A 161 -0.98 -2.20 19.84
N TYR A 162 0.03 -1.52 19.34
CA TYR A 162 0.67 -1.88 18.06
C TYR A 162 2.17 -1.68 18.15
N ALA A 163 2.92 -2.51 17.43
CA ALA A 163 4.33 -2.33 17.21
C ALA A 163 4.67 -2.90 15.82
N ALA A 164 4.91 -2.00 14.87
CA ALA A 164 5.01 -2.37 13.46
C ALA A 164 6.20 -3.32 13.13
N SER A 165 7.17 -3.46 14.03
CA SER A 165 8.27 -4.42 13.93
C SER A 165 7.98 -5.76 14.60
N GLU A 166 6.88 -5.88 15.36
CA GLU A 166 6.50 -7.14 15.99
C GLU A 166 5.89 -8.11 14.97
N PRO A 167 6.09 -9.42 15.14
CA PRO A 167 5.72 -10.43 14.15
C PRO A 167 4.26 -10.36 13.70
N ARG A 168 3.32 -10.15 14.63
CA ARG A 168 1.87 -10.01 14.33
C ARG A 168 1.60 -8.84 13.38
N ASP A 169 2.10 -7.65 13.69
CA ASP A 169 1.78 -6.45 12.93
C ASP A 169 2.55 -6.41 11.60
N ALA A 170 3.77 -6.97 11.56
CA ALA A 170 4.52 -7.18 10.33
C ALA A 170 3.80 -8.16 9.39
N MET A 171 3.26 -9.27 9.92
CA MET A 171 2.46 -10.24 9.17
C MET A 171 1.22 -9.58 8.56
N TRP A 172 0.43 -8.85 9.38
CA TRP A 172 -0.78 -8.21 8.88
C TRP A 172 -0.50 -7.08 7.90
N ALA A 173 0.62 -6.36 8.03
CA ALA A 173 1.06 -5.42 7.01
C ALA A 173 1.26 -6.13 5.67
N ALA A 174 2.02 -7.24 5.63
CA ALA A 174 2.25 -8.01 4.41
C ALA A 174 0.97 -8.67 3.86
N LEU A 175 0.16 -9.32 4.71
CA LEU A 175 -1.07 -9.97 4.28
C LEU A 175 -2.10 -9.00 3.72
N THR A 176 -2.26 -7.81 4.32
CA THR A 176 -3.17 -6.80 3.80
C THR A 176 -2.70 -6.23 2.47
N GLU A 177 -1.40 -6.18 2.23
CA GLU A 177 -0.84 -5.85 0.92
C GLU A 177 -1.15 -6.95 -0.11
N MET A 178 -0.70 -8.17 0.13
CA MET A 178 -0.82 -9.27 -0.85
C MET A 178 -2.28 -9.63 -1.13
N HIS A 179 -3.13 -9.73 -0.09
CA HIS A 179 -4.54 -10.05 -0.28
C HIS A 179 -5.29 -8.95 -1.03
N SER A 180 -4.92 -7.69 -0.84
CA SER A 180 -5.50 -6.59 -1.62
C SER A 180 -5.08 -6.66 -3.09
N MET A 181 -3.85 -7.11 -3.41
CA MET A 181 -3.42 -7.32 -4.79
C MET A 181 -4.18 -8.44 -5.47
N LEU A 182 -4.45 -9.55 -4.76
CA LEU A 182 -5.28 -10.63 -5.28
C LEU A 182 -6.70 -10.13 -5.64
N TRP A 183 -7.35 -9.37 -4.75
CA TRP A 183 -8.68 -8.82 -5.04
C TRP A 183 -8.68 -7.83 -6.19
N LEU A 184 -7.68 -6.97 -6.24
CA LEU A 184 -7.50 -6.03 -7.34
C LEU A 184 -7.42 -6.78 -8.66
N TYR A 185 -6.54 -7.79 -8.72
CA TYR A 185 -6.37 -8.60 -9.91
C TYR A 185 -7.66 -9.30 -10.33
N GLU A 186 -8.36 -9.96 -9.39
CA GLU A 186 -9.62 -10.66 -9.64
C GLU A 186 -10.74 -9.72 -10.08
N SER A 187 -10.74 -8.46 -9.64
CA SER A 187 -11.80 -7.49 -9.91
C SER A 187 -11.53 -6.59 -11.09
N PHE A 188 -10.27 -6.34 -11.44
CA PHE A 188 -9.89 -5.33 -12.44
C PHE A 188 -9.02 -5.86 -13.57
N ALA A 189 -8.38 -7.03 -13.44
CA ALA A 189 -7.51 -7.55 -14.50
C ALA A 189 -8.33 -8.13 -15.67
N PHE A 190 -8.22 -7.50 -16.84
CA PHE A 190 -8.75 -7.99 -18.10
C PHE A 190 -7.77 -9.00 -18.68
N ARG A 191 -8.12 -10.28 -18.63
CA ARG A 191 -7.29 -11.42 -19.01
C ARG A 191 -7.90 -12.13 -20.21
N ASP A 192 -7.05 -12.63 -21.10
CA ASP A 192 -7.44 -13.47 -22.26
C ASP A 192 -8.57 -12.84 -23.11
N GLY A 193 -8.61 -11.51 -23.19
CA GLY A 193 -9.67 -10.78 -23.89
C GLY A 193 -11.01 -10.73 -23.16
N GLY A 194 -11.12 -11.35 -21.96
CA GLY A 194 -12.33 -11.43 -21.16
C GLY A 194 -12.44 -10.34 -20.09
N LEU A 195 -13.61 -10.31 -19.42
CA LEU A 195 -13.85 -9.47 -18.25
C LEU A 195 -13.08 -9.99 -17.02
N PRO A 196 -12.81 -9.12 -16.04
CA PRO A 196 -12.20 -9.54 -14.78
C PRO A 196 -13.00 -10.67 -14.11
N HIS A 197 -12.32 -11.68 -13.63
CA HIS A 197 -12.90 -12.84 -12.96
C HIS A 197 -11.98 -13.38 -11.87
N ARG A 198 -12.52 -14.19 -10.97
CA ARG A 198 -11.73 -14.82 -9.90
C ARG A 198 -10.78 -15.87 -10.47
N LEU A 199 -9.63 -16.02 -9.83
CA LEU A 199 -8.78 -17.18 -10.02
C LEU A 199 -9.48 -18.45 -9.52
N THR A 200 -9.07 -19.61 -10.03
CA THR A 200 -9.52 -20.89 -9.49
C THR A 200 -9.09 -21.05 -8.03
N PRO A 201 -9.78 -21.86 -7.20
CA PRO A 201 -9.39 -22.10 -5.82
C PRO A 201 -7.91 -22.46 -5.67
N ASP A 202 -7.42 -23.39 -6.47
CA ASP A 202 -6.02 -23.85 -6.44
C ASP A 202 -5.02 -22.72 -6.76
N ARG A 203 -5.35 -21.87 -7.73
CA ARG A 203 -4.51 -20.70 -8.07
C ARG A 203 -4.50 -19.65 -6.97
N ARG A 204 -5.59 -19.49 -6.24
CA ARG A 204 -5.67 -18.59 -5.09
C ARG A 204 -4.85 -19.12 -3.92
N ASP A 205 -4.92 -20.42 -3.66
CA ASP A 205 -4.10 -21.08 -2.62
C ASP A 205 -2.62 -21.04 -3.02
N GLN A 206 -2.29 -21.26 -4.30
CA GLN A 206 -0.93 -21.09 -4.80
C GLN A 206 -0.43 -19.66 -4.59
N PHE A 207 -1.25 -18.63 -4.88
CA PHE A 207 -0.91 -17.23 -4.60
C PHE A 207 -0.59 -17.01 -3.12
N MET A 208 -1.40 -17.60 -2.20
CA MET A 208 -1.15 -17.48 -0.77
C MET A 208 0.14 -18.18 -0.35
N ALA A 209 0.36 -19.40 -0.82
CA ALA A 209 1.58 -20.17 -0.53
C ALA A 209 2.84 -19.43 -1.01
N GLU A 210 2.82 -18.86 -2.20
CA GLU A 210 3.92 -18.04 -2.72
C GLU A 210 4.10 -16.73 -1.94
N SER A 211 3.00 -16.08 -1.52
CA SER A 211 3.03 -14.86 -0.70
C SER A 211 3.66 -15.04 0.66
N ALA A 212 3.71 -16.28 1.18
CA ALA A 212 4.39 -16.62 2.42
C ALA A 212 5.87 -16.19 2.43
N ALA A 213 6.54 -16.18 1.28
CA ALA A 213 7.92 -15.70 1.16
C ALA A 213 8.05 -14.20 1.54
N TYR A 214 7.06 -13.39 1.18
CA TYR A 214 7.03 -11.98 1.58
C TYR A 214 6.73 -11.81 3.06
N CYS A 215 5.81 -12.59 3.62
CA CYS A 215 5.53 -12.59 5.06
C CYS A 215 6.79 -12.93 5.87
N ARG A 216 7.56 -13.97 5.47
CA ARG A 216 8.86 -14.32 6.08
C ARG A 216 9.88 -13.19 5.96
N LEU A 217 9.95 -12.57 4.80
CA LEU A 217 10.90 -11.48 4.54
C LEU A 217 10.70 -10.29 5.50
N VAL A 218 9.46 -9.97 5.87
CA VAL A 218 9.14 -8.87 6.78
C VAL A 218 9.11 -9.28 8.26
N GLY A 219 9.30 -10.56 8.59
CA GLY A 219 9.42 -11.06 9.96
C GLY A 219 8.10 -11.52 10.59
N ALA A 220 7.15 -12.00 9.79
CA ALA A 220 5.93 -12.65 10.29
C ALA A 220 6.25 -13.93 11.08
N PRO A 221 5.41 -14.35 12.07
CA PRO A 221 5.60 -15.58 12.82
C PRO A 221 5.33 -16.77 11.90
N GLU A 222 6.30 -17.70 11.79
CA GLU A 222 6.26 -18.79 10.81
C GLU A 222 5.03 -19.71 10.98
N ASP A 223 4.60 -19.93 12.21
CA ASP A 223 3.47 -20.76 12.59
C ASP A 223 2.09 -20.14 12.29
N GLU A 224 2.05 -18.85 11.96
CA GLU A 224 0.81 -18.13 11.61
C GLU A 224 0.73 -17.71 10.14
N ILE A 225 1.77 -17.94 9.33
CA ILE A 225 1.75 -17.54 7.92
C ILE A 225 0.77 -18.42 7.13
N PRO A 226 -0.34 -17.87 6.61
CA PRO A 226 -1.30 -18.66 5.86
C PRO A 226 -0.75 -19.03 4.47
N THR A 227 -0.95 -20.27 4.06
CA THR A 227 -0.59 -20.80 2.74
C THR A 227 -1.80 -21.10 1.86
N THR A 228 -3.00 -21.03 2.44
CA THR A 228 -4.27 -21.21 1.75
C THR A 228 -5.25 -20.08 2.06
N MET A 229 -6.26 -19.91 1.21
CA MET A 229 -7.35 -18.96 1.47
C MET A 229 -8.21 -19.35 2.69
N ALA A 230 -8.30 -20.63 3.00
CA ALA A 230 -8.99 -21.12 4.20
C ALA A 230 -8.25 -20.70 5.47
N GLU A 231 -6.92 -20.90 5.53
CA GLU A 231 -6.08 -20.46 6.64
C GLU A 231 -6.11 -18.94 6.81
N LEU A 232 -6.04 -18.18 5.70
CA LEU A 232 -6.18 -16.72 5.75
C LEU A 232 -7.55 -16.30 6.31
N SER A 233 -8.63 -16.99 5.95
CA SER A 233 -9.96 -16.70 6.51
C SER A 233 -10.02 -16.97 8.02
N ALA A 234 -9.47 -18.09 8.47
CA ALA A 234 -9.38 -18.43 9.90
C ALA A 234 -8.54 -17.40 10.67
N LEU A 235 -7.46 -16.91 10.05
CA LEU A 235 -6.63 -15.86 10.64
C LEU A 235 -7.39 -14.52 10.80
N TYR A 236 -8.18 -14.11 9.79
CA TYR A 236 -9.08 -12.96 9.92
C TYR A 236 -10.13 -13.15 11.03
N ASP A 237 -10.62 -14.38 11.25
CA ASP A 237 -11.57 -14.66 12.33
C ASP A 237 -10.89 -14.63 13.70
N LYS A 238 -9.66 -15.14 13.80
CA LYS A 238 -8.82 -15.05 15.01
C LYS A 238 -8.57 -13.60 15.46
N TYR A 239 -8.28 -12.72 14.51
CA TYR A 239 -7.90 -11.32 14.76
C TYR A 239 -9.01 -10.32 14.41
N HIS A 240 -10.29 -10.74 14.38
CA HIS A 240 -11.39 -9.91 13.89
C HIS A 240 -11.53 -8.57 14.63
N ASP A 241 -11.20 -8.50 15.93
CA ASP A 241 -11.25 -7.29 16.74
C ASP A 241 -10.27 -6.19 16.31
N LEU A 242 -9.18 -6.58 15.61
CA LEU A 242 -8.21 -5.65 15.04
C LEU A 242 -8.66 -5.04 13.72
N PHE A 243 -9.80 -5.49 13.16
CA PHE A 243 -10.33 -5.00 11.89
C PHE A 243 -11.65 -4.28 12.08
N GLY A 244 -11.74 -3.07 11.57
CA GLY A 244 -12.97 -2.28 11.58
C GLY A 244 -12.71 -0.79 11.53
N ALA A 245 -13.78 -0.04 11.28
CA ALA A 245 -13.78 1.39 11.50
C ALA A 245 -13.80 1.67 13.02
N SER A 246 -13.13 2.73 13.42
CA SER A 246 -13.11 3.18 14.81
C SER A 246 -13.10 4.70 14.85
N GLU A 247 -13.87 5.28 15.75
CA GLU A 247 -13.90 6.73 15.94
C GLU A 247 -12.65 7.22 16.69
N THR A 248 -12.06 6.37 17.53
CA THR A 248 -10.88 6.74 18.33
C THR A 248 -9.58 6.73 17.52
N LEU A 249 -9.52 6.00 16.41
CA LEU A 249 -8.31 5.92 15.59
C LEU A 249 -7.94 7.22 14.88
N THR A 250 -8.87 8.15 14.73
CA THR A 250 -8.61 9.47 14.14
C THR A 250 -8.31 10.52 15.20
N ILE A 251 -8.53 10.23 16.47
CA ILE A 251 -8.33 11.18 17.57
C ILE A 251 -6.95 10.96 18.20
N TYR A 252 -6.19 12.05 18.34
CA TYR A 252 -4.91 12.01 19.06
C TYR A 252 -5.17 11.85 20.56
N PRO A 253 -4.60 10.80 21.21
CA PRO A 253 -4.86 10.55 22.62
C PRO A 253 -4.39 11.66 23.56
N ASP A 254 -3.34 12.39 23.15
CA ASP A 254 -2.68 13.42 23.97
C ASP A 254 -3.34 14.80 23.88
N THR A 255 -4.01 15.13 22.77
CA THR A 255 -4.62 16.45 22.54
C THR A 255 -6.12 16.42 22.33
N GLY A 256 -6.69 15.28 21.96
CA GLY A 256 -8.10 15.17 21.56
C GLY A 256 -8.39 15.72 20.15
N ASP A 257 -7.38 16.13 19.40
CA ASP A 257 -7.55 16.65 18.05
C ASP A 257 -7.87 15.53 17.06
N ASP A 258 -8.72 15.82 16.07
CA ASP A 258 -9.00 14.92 14.96
C ASP A 258 -7.92 15.01 13.89
N PHE A 259 -7.19 13.92 13.67
CA PHE A 259 -6.13 13.78 12.67
C PHE A 259 -6.63 14.08 11.24
N ALA A 260 -7.80 13.56 10.87
CA ALA A 260 -8.35 13.77 9.53
C ALA A 260 -8.70 15.25 9.30
N LYS A 261 -9.24 15.91 10.32
CA LYS A 261 -9.52 17.34 10.31
C LYS A 261 -8.24 18.15 10.19
N LEU A 262 -7.22 17.86 11.00
CA LEU A 262 -5.92 18.55 10.93
C LEU A 262 -5.26 18.39 9.55
N LEU A 263 -5.33 17.20 8.96
CA LEU A 263 -4.86 16.97 7.58
C LEU A 263 -5.61 17.88 6.60
N ALA A 264 -6.94 17.85 6.61
CA ALA A 264 -7.76 18.57 5.66
C ALA A 264 -7.58 20.11 5.78
N ASP A 265 -7.57 20.62 7.01
CA ASP A 265 -7.40 22.05 7.28
C ASP A 265 -6.00 22.54 6.91
N GLY A 266 -4.97 21.76 7.27
CA GLY A 266 -3.59 22.08 6.94
C GLY A 266 -3.32 22.06 5.44
N MET A 267 -3.82 21.05 4.72
CA MET A 267 -3.67 20.97 3.27
C MET A 267 -4.35 22.15 2.55
N ARG A 268 -5.55 22.54 2.98
CA ARG A 268 -6.25 23.72 2.42
C ARG A 268 -5.47 25.02 2.68
N LYS A 269 -5.03 25.21 3.93
CA LYS A 269 -4.25 26.39 4.34
C LYS A 269 -2.91 26.50 3.59
N ASN A 270 -2.28 25.36 3.31
CA ASN A 270 -0.96 25.33 2.69
C ASN A 270 -0.99 25.06 1.19
N PHE A 271 -2.16 25.14 0.57
CA PHE A 271 -2.27 24.94 -0.87
C PHE A 271 -1.49 26.01 -1.65
N HIS A 272 -0.75 25.54 -2.65
CA HIS A 272 -0.12 26.39 -3.67
C HIS A 272 -0.34 25.74 -5.04
N ARG A 273 -0.50 26.53 -6.11
CA ARG A 273 -0.79 26.04 -7.47
C ARG A 273 0.20 24.98 -7.99
N SER A 274 1.45 25.03 -7.56
CA SER A 274 2.45 24.00 -7.91
C SER A 274 2.13 22.60 -7.38
N GLN A 275 1.22 22.48 -6.42
CA GLN A 275 0.76 21.21 -5.85
C GLN A 275 -0.41 20.60 -6.64
N LEU A 276 -0.95 21.29 -7.66
CA LEU A 276 -2.12 20.81 -8.41
C LEU A 276 -1.95 19.38 -8.98
N PRO A 277 -0.79 19.00 -9.55
CA PRO A 277 -0.59 17.62 -9.98
C PRO A 277 -0.64 16.61 -8.82
N ALA A 278 -0.09 16.95 -7.65
CA ALA A 278 -0.16 16.12 -6.45
C ALA A 278 -1.60 16.00 -5.92
N LEU A 279 -2.34 17.12 -5.88
CA LEU A 279 -3.76 17.13 -5.52
C LEU A 279 -4.58 16.20 -6.42
N ILE A 280 -4.42 16.32 -7.75
CA ILE A 280 -5.16 15.48 -8.71
C ILE A 280 -4.82 14.00 -8.49
N ASN A 281 -3.56 13.64 -8.41
CA ASN A 281 -3.18 12.23 -8.29
C ASN A 281 -3.53 11.65 -6.91
N ALA A 282 -3.16 12.31 -5.80
CA ALA A 282 -3.36 11.75 -4.47
C ALA A 282 -4.81 11.84 -4.01
N ILE A 283 -5.47 12.97 -4.21
CA ILE A 283 -6.81 13.18 -3.65
C ILE A 283 -7.90 12.80 -4.64
N VAL A 284 -7.85 13.30 -5.89
CA VAL A 284 -8.92 13.04 -6.86
C VAL A 284 -8.87 11.60 -7.38
N LEU A 285 -7.70 11.11 -7.78
CA LEU A 285 -7.56 9.75 -8.31
C LEU A 285 -7.47 8.71 -7.17
N ASP A 286 -6.42 8.73 -6.35
CA ASP A 286 -6.18 7.64 -5.39
C ASP A 286 -7.21 7.59 -4.27
N HIS A 287 -7.37 8.67 -3.49
CA HIS A 287 -8.30 8.71 -2.35
C HIS A 287 -9.75 8.96 -2.77
N GLY A 288 -9.99 9.54 -3.95
CA GLY A 288 -11.32 9.71 -4.53
C GLY A 288 -11.73 8.53 -5.40
N LEU A 289 -11.50 8.64 -6.71
CA LEU A 289 -12.00 7.69 -7.71
C LEU A 289 -11.54 6.25 -7.46
N PHE A 290 -10.23 6.03 -7.33
CA PHE A 290 -9.69 4.65 -7.23
C PHE A 290 -10.10 3.98 -5.93
N ARG A 291 -10.18 4.73 -4.81
CA ARG A 291 -10.70 4.18 -3.55
C ARG A 291 -12.18 3.77 -3.66
N GLN A 292 -13.02 4.55 -4.35
CA GLN A 292 -14.43 4.18 -4.58
C GLN A 292 -14.54 2.92 -5.44
N LEU A 293 -13.73 2.81 -6.49
CA LEU A 293 -13.66 1.61 -7.31
C LEU A 293 -13.15 0.40 -6.50
N ALA A 294 -12.15 0.60 -5.65
CA ALA A 294 -11.61 -0.45 -4.78
C ALA A 294 -12.65 -0.94 -3.77
N LEU A 295 -13.48 -0.07 -3.22
CA LEU A 295 -14.60 -0.47 -2.34
C LEU A 295 -15.53 -1.46 -3.04
N GLY A 296 -15.92 -1.21 -4.29
CA GLY A 296 -16.75 -2.12 -5.06
C GLY A 296 -16.05 -3.43 -5.43
N GLY A 297 -14.75 -3.39 -5.73
CA GLY A 297 -13.92 -4.57 -6.04
C GLY A 297 -13.52 -5.40 -4.83
N SER A 298 -13.62 -4.86 -3.60
CA SER A 298 -13.21 -5.54 -2.37
C SER A 298 -14.21 -6.60 -1.89
N SER A 299 -13.81 -7.38 -0.87
CA SER A 299 -14.69 -8.39 -0.25
C SER A 299 -15.84 -7.76 0.56
N GLY A 300 -16.89 -8.53 0.81
CA GLY A 300 -17.97 -8.12 1.70
C GLY A 300 -17.49 -7.83 3.13
N ARG A 301 -16.50 -8.61 3.63
CA ARG A 301 -15.86 -8.39 4.93
C ARG A 301 -15.20 -7.01 4.95
N THR A 302 -14.36 -6.70 3.99
CA THR A 302 -13.66 -5.41 3.90
C THR A 302 -14.61 -4.23 3.84
N ARG A 303 -15.69 -4.31 3.05
CA ARG A 303 -16.70 -3.26 2.99
C ARG A 303 -17.37 -3.01 4.34
N ARG A 304 -17.72 -4.09 5.07
CA ARG A 304 -18.27 -3.96 6.44
C ARG A 304 -17.24 -3.35 7.41
N SER A 305 -16.00 -3.83 7.39
CA SER A 305 -14.92 -3.27 8.21
C SER A 305 -14.62 -1.80 7.87
N ALA A 306 -14.85 -1.38 6.62
CA ALA A 306 -14.78 0.03 6.22
C ALA A 306 -16.05 0.84 6.58
N GLY A 307 -16.98 0.28 7.35
CA GLY A 307 -18.19 0.97 7.83
C GLY A 307 -19.30 1.12 6.79
N LEU A 308 -19.28 0.35 5.68
CA LEU A 308 -20.34 0.43 4.68
C LEU A 308 -21.54 -0.42 5.06
N GLY A 309 -22.71 0.23 5.21
CA GLY A 309 -23.99 -0.48 5.29
C GLY A 309 -24.37 -1.17 3.96
N PRO A 310 -25.34 -2.13 3.98
CA PRO A 310 -25.68 -2.96 2.83
C PRO A 310 -26.03 -2.18 1.55
N ALA A 311 -26.80 -1.11 1.65
CA ALA A 311 -27.21 -0.29 0.50
C ALA A 311 -26.00 0.39 -0.16
N ARG A 312 -25.13 1.03 0.64
CA ARG A 312 -23.91 1.68 0.13
C ARG A 312 -22.92 0.67 -0.44
N ALA A 313 -22.81 -0.51 0.17
CA ALA A 313 -22.00 -1.61 -0.36
C ALA A 313 -22.52 -2.09 -1.73
N GLY A 314 -23.82 -2.23 -1.88
CA GLY A 314 -24.45 -2.56 -3.17
C GLY A 314 -24.19 -1.51 -4.25
N LEU A 315 -24.33 -0.22 -3.91
CA LEU A 315 -24.03 0.89 -4.81
C LEU A 315 -22.56 0.92 -5.23
N ALA A 316 -21.62 0.68 -4.29
CA ALA A 316 -20.19 0.60 -4.61
C ALA A 316 -19.90 -0.52 -5.62
N VAL A 317 -20.47 -1.73 -5.40
CA VAL A 317 -20.32 -2.87 -6.33
C VAL A 317 -20.89 -2.53 -7.71
N ALA A 318 -22.10 -1.98 -7.77
CA ALA A 318 -22.74 -1.61 -9.03
C ALA A 318 -21.93 -0.53 -9.76
N GLY A 319 -21.50 0.52 -9.05
CA GLY A 319 -20.67 1.60 -9.59
C GLY A 319 -19.35 1.08 -10.17
N THR A 320 -18.69 0.17 -9.48
CA THR A 320 -17.44 -0.45 -9.98
C THR A 320 -17.69 -1.29 -11.24
N LYS A 321 -18.77 -2.08 -11.28
CA LYS A 321 -19.15 -2.83 -12.48
C LYS A 321 -19.44 -1.94 -13.68
N LEU A 322 -20.17 -0.84 -13.48
CA LEU A 322 -20.44 0.16 -14.52
C LEU A 322 -19.16 0.89 -14.98
N SER A 323 -18.16 0.97 -14.13
CA SER A 323 -16.87 1.61 -14.42
C SER A 323 -15.85 0.69 -15.10
N LEU A 324 -16.18 -0.57 -15.39
CA LEU A 324 -15.26 -1.51 -16.06
C LEU A 324 -14.64 -0.96 -17.36
N PRO A 325 -15.38 -0.26 -18.25
CA PRO A 325 -14.75 0.35 -19.43
C PRO A 325 -13.69 1.39 -19.09
N LEU A 326 -13.93 2.22 -18.07
CA LEU A 326 -12.93 3.18 -17.58
C LEU A 326 -11.73 2.46 -16.96
N ILE A 327 -11.96 1.44 -16.12
CA ILE A 327 -10.92 0.62 -15.51
C ILE A 327 -10.05 -0.03 -16.59
N TRP A 328 -10.66 -0.54 -17.66
CA TRP A 328 -9.98 -1.09 -18.82
C TRP A 328 -9.09 -0.04 -19.52
N LEU A 329 -9.62 1.16 -19.75
CA LEU A 329 -8.90 2.25 -20.39
C LEU A 329 -7.67 2.69 -19.58
N LEU A 330 -7.82 2.81 -18.25
CA LEU A 330 -6.74 3.23 -17.36
C LEU A 330 -5.56 2.23 -17.29
N GLN A 331 -5.78 0.97 -17.68
CA GLN A 331 -4.74 -0.05 -17.77
C GLN A 331 -4.00 -0.04 -19.11
N ARG A 332 -4.37 0.83 -20.06
CA ARG A 332 -3.78 0.84 -21.40
C ARG A 332 -2.62 1.81 -21.53
N GLY A 333 -1.61 1.33 -22.25
CA GLY A 333 -0.38 1.94 -22.75
C GLY A 333 0.01 3.34 -22.23
N PRO A 334 -0.58 4.43 -22.69
CA PRO A 334 -0.13 5.77 -22.29
C PRO A 334 -0.39 6.08 -20.82
N PHE A 335 -1.58 5.74 -20.29
CA PHE A 335 -1.93 6.04 -18.90
C PHE A 335 -1.14 5.17 -17.93
N GLU A 336 -1.11 3.86 -18.14
CA GLU A 336 -0.36 2.93 -17.29
C GLU A 336 1.12 3.32 -17.21
N ARG A 337 1.77 3.60 -18.36
CA ARG A 337 3.17 4.03 -18.37
C ARG A 337 3.40 5.36 -17.66
N HIS A 338 2.48 6.32 -17.84
CA HIS A 338 2.56 7.61 -17.15
C HIS A 338 2.44 7.41 -15.64
N TYR A 339 1.43 6.66 -15.20
CA TYR A 339 1.16 6.41 -13.79
C TYR A 339 2.27 5.58 -13.12
N MET A 340 2.79 4.56 -13.81
CA MET A 340 3.94 3.79 -13.35
C MET A 340 5.17 4.68 -13.10
N ARG A 341 5.51 5.57 -14.03
CA ARG A 341 6.61 6.53 -13.85
C ARG A 341 6.38 7.49 -12.69
N LEU A 342 5.14 7.89 -12.49
CA LEU A 342 4.75 8.84 -11.44
C LEU A 342 4.83 8.20 -10.06
N MET A 343 4.25 7.02 -9.88
CA MET A 343 4.08 6.39 -8.56
C MET A 343 5.25 5.46 -8.17
N TRP A 344 5.79 4.69 -9.12
CA TRP A 344 6.82 3.69 -8.82
C TRP A 344 8.25 4.23 -8.93
N GLY A 345 8.43 5.38 -9.58
CA GLY A 345 9.73 6.00 -9.81
C GLY A 345 10.62 5.24 -10.82
N PRO A 346 11.78 5.79 -11.17
CA PRO A 346 12.64 5.24 -12.22
C PRO A 346 13.12 3.81 -11.94
N ASP A 347 13.53 3.53 -10.71
CA ASP A 347 13.99 2.20 -10.33
C ASP A 347 12.85 1.18 -10.30
N GLY A 348 11.65 1.57 -9.80
CA GLY A 348 10.47 0.73 -9.85
C GLY A 348 10.06 0.39 -11.29
N VAL A 349 10.08 1.36 -12.21
CA VAL A 349 9.82 1.12 -13.63
C VAL A 349 10.80 0.08 -14.20
N ARG A 350 12.10 0.22 -13.93
CA ARG A 350 13.14 -0.70 -14.39
C ARG A 350 12.92 -2.13 -13.89
N LEU A 351 12.58 -2.27 -12.60
CA LEU A 351 12.31 -3.56 -11.95
C LEU A 351 11.06 -4.23 -12.55
N ILE A 352 9.96 -3.47 -12.69
CA ILE A 352 8.70 -3.96 -13.28
C ILE A 352 8.91 -4.42 -14.73
N GLU A 353 9.57 -3.59 -15.55
CA GLU A 353 9.82 -3.94 -16.95
C GLU A 353 10.75 -5.15 -17.11
N SER A 354 11.76 -5.30 -16.21
CA SER A 354 12.63 -6.47 -16.18
C SER A 354 11.86 -7.74 -15.81
N ALA A 355 11.08 -7.71 -14.73
CA ALA A 355 10.27 -8.83 -14.28
C ALA A 355 9.22 -9.24 -15.35
N ARG A 356 8.58 -8.27 -16.02
CA ARG A 356 7.66 -8.54 -17.13
C ARG A 356 8.32 -9.25 -18.32
N ARG A 357 9.59 -8.95 -18.63
CA ARG A 357 10.32 -9.69 -19.67
C ARG A 357 10.56 -11.14 -19.25
N LEU A 358 10.99 -11.36 -18.03
CA LEU A 358 11.22 -12.72 -17.49
C LEU A 358 9.91 -13.54 -17.44
N GLN A 359 8.82 -12.93 -16.97
CA GLN A 359 7.51 -13.59 -16.90
C GLN A 359 7.02 -14.03 -18.28
N ARG A 360 7.18 -13.18 -19.32
CA ARG A 360 6.81 -13.56 -20.69
C ARG A 360 7.67 -14.67 -21.24
N ALA A 361 8.98 -14.68 -20.92
CA ALA A 361 9.88 -15.73 -21.38
C ALA A 361 9.60 -17.09 -20.74
N SER A 362 9.05 -17.14 -19.53
CA SER A 362 8.68 -18.39 -18.86
C SER A 362 7.33 -18.95 -19.32
N SER A 363 6.50 -18.14 -20.01
CA SER A 363 5.18 -18.55 -20.52
C SER A 363 5.20 -18.92 -22.01
N ALA A 364 6.33 -18.73 -22.69
CA ALA A 364 6.56 -19.08 -24.09
C ALA A 364 7.21 -20.47 -24.20
#